data_baa8ee330c9db6cc829d12abc48c2f7f
#
_entry.id   baa8ee330c9db6cc829d12abc48c2f7f
#
_cell.length_a   1.000
_cell.length_b   1.000
_cell.length_c   1.000
_cell.angle_alpha   90.00
_cell.angle_beta   90.00
_cell.angle_gamma   90.00
#
_symmetry.space_group_name_H-M   'P 1'
#
loop_
_entity.id
_entity.type
_entity.pdbx_description
1 polymer ?
#
loop_
_entity_poly.entity_id
_entity_poly.type
_entity_poly.pdbx_seq_one_letter_code
_entity_poly.pdbx_strand_id
1 'polypeptide(L)'
;MRSGTASKLNTTSKPAKKSLLGRFRKPSTATDPIIASNIVDLTSDNFAIELAGRTTIIDFWAPWCGPCRALHPVYAALASQHLNDALRFARLNVDDFPDVAASMDIMSIPTIVVVDGNGKVVNRVVAPDRTQLTALVKQASNSEAQ
;
A
#
# COMPACT_ATOMS: atom_id res chain seq x y z
N MET A 1 -48.78 21.45 -20.47
CA MET A 1 -48.20 21.36 -20.27
C MET A 1 -47.31 21.51 -19.71
N ARG A 2 -47.12 21.66 -19.50
CA ARG A 2 -46.34 21.74 -18.94
C ARG A 2 -45.52 21.12 -18.75
N SER A 3 -45.61 20.65 -18.77
CA SER A 3 -44.84 19.95 -18.57
C SER A 3 -43.72 20.22 -18.48
N GLY A 4 -43.52 20.69 -18.94
CA GLY A 4 -42.29 20.82 -18.84
C GLY A 4 -41.83 20.90 -17.62
N THR A 5 -42.49 20.97 -17.23
CA THR A 5 -42.21 20.98 -16.15
C THR A 5 -41.44 20.21 -15.66
N ALA A 6 -41.68 19.48 -15.92
CA ALA A 6 -41.07 18.57 -15.44
C ALA A 6 -39.76 18.66 -15.40
N SER A 7 -39.44 18.87 -16.14
CA SER A 7 -38.19 18.77 -16.15
C SER A 7 -37.53 19.15 -15.09
N LYS A 8 -37.97 19.64 -14.55
CA LYS A 8 -37.35 19.98 -13.61
C LYS A 8 -36.75 19.18 -12.89
N LEU A 9 -37.02 18.50 -12.77
CA LEU A 9 -36.55 17.75 -12.01
C LEU A 9 -35.36 17.41 -12.18
N ASN A 10 -35.21 17.14 -12.76
CA ASN A 10 -34.14 16.55 -12.89
C ASN A 10 -33.14 17.11 -12.48
N THR A 11 -33.22 17.60 -12.35
CA THR A 11 -32.27 18.08 -12.05
C THR A 11 -31.73 17.83 -11.05
N THR A 12 -32.22 17.48 -10.55
CA THR A 12 -31.81 17.21 -9.60
C THR A 12 -30.90 16.45 -9.51
N SER A 13 -31.03 15.91 -9.79
CA SER A 13 -30.26 15.04 -9.65
C SER A 13 -29.09 15.32 -9.69
N LYS A 14 -28.92 15.65 -9.81
CA LYS A 14 -27.88 15.64 -9.85
C LYS A 14 -27.21 15.87 -9.01
N PRO A 15 -27.58 15.96 -8.58
CA PRO A 15 -26.75 16.27 -7.84
C PRO A 15 -26.19 15.50 -7.18
N ALA A 16 -26.62 14.99 -6.93
CA ALA A 16 -26.16 14.18 -6.28
C ALA A 16 -24.97 13.85 -6.62
N LYS A 17 -24.84 13.76 -7.04
CA LYS A 17 -23.88 13.24 -7.30
C LYS A 17 -22.85 13.81 -6.96
N LYS A 18 -22.91 14.35 -6.68
CA LYS A 18 -21.96 14.70 -6.44
C LYS A 18 -21.53 14.54 -5.39
N SER A 19 -22.05 14.25 -4.94
CA SER A 19 -21.64 13.93 -4.10
C SER A 19 -21.01 13.13 -3.91
N LEU A 20 -21.22 12.80 -4.02
CA LEU A 20 -20.70 11.93 -3.89
C LEU A 20 -19.66 11.88 -4.02
N LEU A 21 -19.57 12.19 -4.15
CA LEU A 21 -18.66 12.12 -4.31
C LEU A 21 -17.80 12.28 -3.92
N GLY A 22 -17.93 12.39 -3.70
CA GLY A 22 -17.16 12.53 -3.44
C GLY A 22 -16.69 12.42 -2.70
N ARG A 23 -16.77 12.19 -2.26
CA ARG A 23 -16.33 11.94 -1.63
C ARG A 23 -15.46 11.65 -1.33
N PHE A 24 -15.20 11.51 -1.17
CA PHE A 24 -14.43 11.13 -1.06
C PHE A 24 -13.61 11.11 -0.50
N ARG A 25 -13.60 10.97 0.28
CA ARG A 25 -12.87 10.65 0.76
C ARG A 25 -11.70 10.53 0.60
N LYS A 26 -11.19 9.98 0.58
CA LYS A 26 -10.10 9.77 0.20
C LYS A 26 -9.23 10.81 0.33
N PRO A 27 -9.46 11.65 0.62
CA PRO A 27 -8.67 12.79 0.69
C PRO A 27 -7.58 12.77 1.65
N SER A 28 -7.74 12.07 2.67
CA SER A 28 -6.69 12.04 3.64
C SER A 28 -5.39 11.60 3.03
N THR A 29 -5.49 10.82 2.04
CA THR A 29 -4.32 10.33 1.38
C THR A 29 -3.59 11.38 0.61
N ALA A 30 -4.26 12.44 0.30
CA ALA A 30 -3.65 13.48 -0.50
C ALA A 30 -2.59 14.24 0.24
N THR A 31 -2.47 14.05 1.53
CA THR A 31 -1.51 14.84 2.28
C THR A 31 -0.08 14.53 1.92
N ASP A 32 0.19 13.38 1.35
CA ASP A 32 1.55 13.04 1.01
C ASP A 32 1.61 12.32 -0.32
N PRO A 33 1.64 13.07 -1.40
CA PRO A 33 1.63 12.50 -2.74
C PRO A 33 2.84 11.63 -3.05
N ILE A 34 3.96 11.90 -2.43
CA ILE A 34 5.15 11.09 -2.69
C ILE A 34 4.96 9.68 -2.16
N ILE A 35 4.37 9.58 -1.00
CA ILE A 35 4.15 8.28 -0.39
C ILE A 35 3.09 7.48 -1.14
N ALA A 36 2.09 8.17 -1.64
CA ALA A 36 0.95 7.52 -2.23
C ALA A 36 1.21 6.92 -3.61
N SER A 37 2.28 7.31 -4.25
CA SER A 37 2.38 7.06 -5.68
C SER A 37 2.60 5.61 -6.08
N ASN A 38 3.29 4.83 -5.28
CA ASN A 38 3.63 3.47 -5.70
C ASN A 38 3.71 2.44 -4.58
N ILE A 39 3.18 2.77 -3.41
CA ILE A 39 3.10 1.83 -2.31
C ILE A 39 1.66 1.36 -2.19
N VAL A 40 1.46 0.05 -2.28
CA VAL A 40 0.12 -0.54 -2.24
C VAL A 40 -0.27 -0.84 -0.81
N ASP A 41 -1.45 -0.38 -0.40
CA ASP A 41 -2.00 -0.78 0.89
C ASP A 41 -2.65 -2.15 0.74
N LEU A 42 -2.09 -3.13 1.43
CA LEU A 42 -2.59 -4.50 1.37
C LEU A 42 -3.74 -4.71 2.36
N THR A 43 -4.70 -5.49 1.92
CA THR A 43 -5.86 -5.89 2.70
C THR A 43 -6.03 -7.39 2.58
N SER A 44 -6.93 -7.97 3.37
CA SER A 44 -7.25 -9.39 3.21
C SER A 44 -7.75 -9.70 1.80
N ASP A 45 -8.46 -8.75 1.19
CA ASP A 45 -9.07 -8.99 -0.13
C ASP A 45 -8.07 -8.92 -1.27
N ASN A 46 -7.08 -8.03 -1.17
CA ASN A 46 -6.16 -7.86 -2.30
C ASN A 46 -4.81 -8.55 -2.11
N PHE A 47 -4.55 -9.12 -0.95
CA PHE A 47 -3.23 -9.65 -0.60
C PHE A 47 -2.71 -10.64 -1.65
N ALA A 48 -3.48 -11.66 -1.95
CA ALA A 48 -3.04 -12.69 -2.89
C ALA A 48 -2.87 -12.13 -4.31
N ILE A 49 -3.78 -11.27 -4.70
CA ILE A 49 -3.76 -10.69 -6.05
C ILE A 49 -2.54 -9.80 -6.24
N GLU A 50 -2.26 -8.97 -5.23
CA GLU A 50 -1.16 -8.01 -5.34
C GLU A 50 0.21 -8.68 -5.30
N LEU A 51 0.32 -9.84 -4.66
CA LEU A 51 1.57 -10.56 -4.59
C LEU A 51 1.85 -11.43 -5.82
N ALA A 52 0.82 -11.74 -6.59
CA ALA A 52 0.98 -12.68 -7.69
C ALA A 52 1.85 -12.11 -8.81
N GLY A 53 2.79 -12.90 -9.26
CA GLY A 53 3.52 -12.63 -10.49
C GLY A 53 4.69 -11.66 -10.39
N ARG A 54 4.98 -11.14 -9.20
CA ARG A 54 6.13 -10.25 -9.07
C ARG A 54 6.63 -10.23 -7.65
N THR A 55 7.89 -9.90 -7.48
CA THR A 55 8.48 -9.77 -6.16
C THR A 55 7.91 -8.55 -5.45
N THR A 56 7.44 -8.75 -4.24
CA THR A 56 6.81 -7.70 -3.44
C THR A 56 7.56 -7.52 -2.13
N ILE A 57 7.85 -6.28 -1.78
CA ILE A 57 8.42 -5.92 -0.49
C ILE A 57 7.28 -5.38 0.35
N ILE A 58 7.08 -5.93 1.53
CA ILE A 58 5.95 -5.57 2.40
C ILE A 58 6.44 -5.00 3.71
N ASP A 59 5.95 -3.81 4.05
CA ASP A 59 6.19 -3.17 5.35
C ASP A 59 4.99 -3.47 6.24
N PHE A 60 5.22 -4.30 7.27
CA PHE A 60 4.20 -4.56 8.29
C PHE A 60 4.34 -3.52 9.38
N TRP A 61 3.28 -2.76 9.61
CA TRP A 61 3.32 -1.56 10.45
C TRP A 61 2.01 -1.37 11.21
N ALA A 62 1.99 -0.40 12.12
CA ALA A 62 0.77 0.07 12.78
C ALA A 62 0.90 1.56 13.06
N PRO A 63 -0.23 2.29 13.12
CA PRO A 63 -0.19 3.75 13.31
C PRO A 63 0.45 4.20 14.62
N TRP A 64 0.35 3.38 15.67
CA TRP A 64 0.89 3.71 17.00
C TRP A 64 2.38 3.40 17.12
N CYS A 65 2.94 2.74 16.14
CA CYS A 65 4.33 2.25 16.21
C CYS A 65 5.29 3.37 15.82
N GLY A 66 6.02 3.92 16.78
CA GLY A 66 6.99 4.98 16.55
C GLY A 66 8.07 4.60 15.56
N PRO A 67 8.77 3.47 15.75
CA PRO A 67 9.80 3.02 14.81
C PRO A 67 9.27 2.80 13.40
N CYS A 68 8.04 2.33 13.27
CA CYS A 68 7.41 2.15 11.94
C CYS A 68 7.26 3.48 11.23
N ARG A 69 6.78 4.49 11.96
CA ARG A 69 6.59 5.82 11.39
C ARG A 69 7.91 6.48 11.02
N ALA A 70 8.95 6.24 11.82
CA ALA A 70 10.29 6.75 11.50
C ALA A 70 10.87 6.09 10.25
N LEU A 71 10.57 4.83 10.03
CA LEU A 71 11.07 4.08 8.88
C LEU A 71 10.34 4.46 7.60
N HIS A 72 9.11 4.87 7.70
CA HIS A 72 8.24 5.08 6.54
C HIS A 72 8.81 6.05 5.49
N PRO A 73 9.38 7.20 5.86
CA PRO A 73 9.97 8.08 4.83
C PRO A 73 11.12 7.42 4.07
N VAL A 74 11.91 6.60 4.75
CA VAL A 74 13.00 5.87 4.09
C VAL A 74 12.43 4.85 3.12
N TYR A 75 11.41 4.13 3.55
CA TYR A 75 10.72 3.14 2.72
C TYR A 75 10.11 3.80 1.48
N ALA A 76 9.43 4.92 1.68
CA ALA A 76 8.81 5.65 0.58
C ALA A 76 9.83 6.18 -0.42
N ALA A 77 10.97 6.67 0.07
CA ALA A 77 12.03 7.14 -0.81
C ALA A 77 12.60 6.00 -1.65
N LEU A 78 12.81 4.85 -1.04
CA LEU A 78 13.27 3.67 -1.79
C LEU A 78 12.24 3.22 -2.82
N ALA A 79 10.98 3.22 -2.45
CA ALA A 79 9.92 2.85 -3.38
C ALA A 79 9.89 3.78 -4.60
N SER A 80 10.09 5.08 -4.39
CA SER A 80 10.07 6.03 -5.49
C SER A 80 11.27 5.88 -6.43
N GLN A 81 12.37 5.30 -5.95
CA GLN A 81 13.55 5.03 -6.78
C GLN A 81 13.35 3.82 -7.68
N HIS A 82 12.32 3.03 -7.44
CA HIS A 82 12.09 1.78 -8.16
C HIS A 82 10.73 1.76 -8.88
N LEU A 83 10.30 2.90 -9.37
CA LEU A 83 8.98 3.03 -10.01
C LEU A 83 8.81 2.15 -11.23
N ASN A 84 9.88 1.91 -11.96
CA ASN A 84 9.82 1.17 -13.22
C ASN A 84 10.34 -0.26 -13.10
N ASP A 85 10.66 -0.68 -11.90
CA ASP A 85 11.19 -2.02 -11.70
C ASP A 85 10.06 -3.05 -11.64
N ALA A 86 10.44 -4.30 -11.73
CA ALA A 86 9.49 -5.40 -11.54
C ALA A 86 9.06 -5.55 -10.09
N LEU A 87 9.70 -4.83 -9.19
CA LEU A 87 9.37 -4.85 -7.77
C LEU A 87 8.05 -4.14 -7.48
N ARG A 88 7.33 -4.67 -6.51
CA ARG A 88 6.19 -3.98 -5.93
C ARG A 88 6.52 -3.61 -4.49
N PHE A 89 6.14 -2.41 -4.10
CA PHE A 89 6.25 -1.96 -2.72
C PHE A 89 4.86 -1.93 -2.13
N ALA A 90 4.71 -2.50 -0.94
CA ALA A 90 3.41 -2.60 -0.29
C ALA A 90 3.58 -2.40 1.20
N ARG A 91 2.48 -2.17 1.87
CA ARG A 91 2.46 -2.12 3.33
C ARG A 91 1.16 -2.71 3.84
N LEU A 92 1.19 -3.21 5.05
CA LEU A 92 0.03 -3.81 5.66
C LEU A 92 -0.07 -3.37 7.12
N ASN A 93 -1.21 -2.78 7.46
CA ASN A 93 -1.49 -2.37 8.83
C ASN A 93 -1.93 -3.59 9.62
N VAL A 94 -1.10 -4.00 10.57
CA VAL A 94 -1.35 -5.23 11.34
C VAL A 94 -2.57 -5.11 12.25
N ASP A 95 -2.96 -3.89 12.62
CA ASP A 95 -4.16 -3.69 13.42
C ASP A 95 -5.42 -3.98 12.62
N ASP A 96 -5.42 -3.60 11.34
CA ASP A 96 -6.57 -3.81 10.48
C ASP A 96 -6.68 -5.24 9.98
N PHE A 97 -5.54 -5.89 9.76
CA PHE A 97 -5.50 -7.23 9.16
C PHE A 97 -4.61 -8.18 9.96
N PRO A 98 -4.98 -8.43 11.23
CA PRO A 98 -4.16 -9.28 12.10
C PRO A 98 -4.04 -10.71 11.61
N ASP A 99 -5.05 -11.21 10.90
CA ASP A 99 -5.01 -12.57 10.37
C ASP A 99 -3.96 -12.72 9.28
N VAL A 100 -3.85 -11.71 8.43
CA VAL A 100 -2.82 -11.73 7.37
C VAL A 100 -1.44 -11.66 8.00
N ALA A 101 -1.26 -10.76 8.97
CA ALA A 101 0.02 -10.64 9.69
C ALA A 101 0.41 -11.96 10.35
N ALA A 102 -0.56 -12.62 10.98
CA ALA A 102 -0.31 -13.91 11.64
C ALA A 102 0.08 -14.98 10.63
N SER A 103 -0.58 -15.00 9.48
CA SER A 103 -0.27 -15.98 8.43
C SER A 103 1.14 -15.81 7.87
N MET A 104 1.71 -14.64 8.03
CA MET A 104 3.08 -14.34 7.60
C MET A 104 4.09 -14.42 8.74
N ASP A 105 3.66 -14.93 9.89
CA ASP A 105 4.50 -15.07 11.09
C ASP A 105 5.09 -13.76 11.55
N ILE A 106 4.32 -12.69 11.52
CA ILE A 106 4.78 -11.38 11.99
C ILE A 106 4.65 -11.33 13.50
N MET A 107 5.78 -11.30 14.19
CA MET A 107 5.84 -11.33 15.65
C MET A 107 6.08 -9.95 16.25
N SER A 108 6.58 -9.02 15.48
CA SER A 108 6.86 -7.66 15.94
C SER A 108 6.85 -6.73 14.74
N ILE A 109 6.78 -5.43 15.01
CA ILE A 109 6.78 -4.42 13.95
C ILE A 109 7.78 -3.32 14.31
N PRO A 110 8.41 -2.69 13.30
CA PRO A 110 8.24 -2.98 11.88
C PRO A 110 8.94 -4.27 11.49
N THR A 111 8.38 -5.00 10.56
CA THR A 111 9.03 -6.14 9.92
C THR A 111 8.86 -5.96 8.42
N ILE A 112 9.95 -6.07 7.69
CA ILE A 112 9.93 -5.97 6.24
C ILE A 112 10.12 -7.37 5.68
N VAL A 113 9.22 -7.80 4.82
CA VAL A 113 9.24 -9.13 4.22
C VAL A 113 9.33 -8.99 2.72
N VAL A 114 10.15 -9.83 2.09
CA VAL A 114 10.22 -9.91 0.63
C VAL A 114 9.58 -11.23 0.21
N VAL A 115 8.62 -11.15 -0.69
CA VAL A 115 7.87 -12.30 -1.18
C VAL A 115 8.08 -12.38 -2.68
N ASP A 116 8.40 -13.56 -3.19
CA ASP A 116 8.54 -13.72 -4.63
C ASP A 116 7.18 -13.82 -5.34
N GLY A 117 7.21 -13.88 -6.66
CA GLY A 117 5.98 -13.89 -7.45
C GLY A 117 5.10 -15.14 -7.27
N ASN A 118 5.60 -16.14 -6.55
CA ASN A 118 4.85 -17.34 -6.23
C ASN A 118 4.27 -17.31 -4.82
N GLY A 119 4.48 -16.21 -4.10
CA GLY A 119 3.97 -16.08 -2.75
C GLY A 119 4.91 -16.63 -1.67
N LYS A 120 6.13 -16.95 -2.03
CA LYS A 120 7.10 -17.50 -1.08
C LYS A 120 7.91 -16.38 -0.43
N VAL A 121 8.05 -16.43 0.89
CA VAL A 121 8.91 -15.49 1.61
C VAL A 121 10.38 -15.84 1.30
N VAL A 122 11.08 -14.88 0.72
CA VAL A 122 12.48 -15.08 0.34
C VAL A 122 13.44 -14.29 1.21
N ASN A 123 12.95 -13.30 1.94
CA ASN A 123 13.78 -12.55 2.87
C ASN A 123 12.90 -11.87 3.92
N ARG A 124 13.49 -11.56 5.08
CA ARG A 124 12.78 -10.93 6.19
C ARG A 124 13.77 -10.20 7.09
N VAL A 125 13.46 -8.98 7.46
CA VAL A 125 14.27 -8.20 8.39
C VAL A 125 13.35 -7.55 9.41
N VAL A 126 13.66 -7.74 10.69
CA VAL A 126 12.89 -7.15 11.79
C VAL A 126 13.56 -5.85 12.21
N ALA A 127 12.77 -4.79 12.30
CA ALA A 127 13.22 -3.47 12.74
C ALA A 127 14.50 -3.02 12.02
N PRO A 128 14.51 -2.99 10.69
CA PRO A 128 15.73 -2.62 9.96
C PRO A 128 16.05 -1.14 10.16
N ASP A 129 17.34 -0.85 10.15
CA ASP A 129 17.78 0.53 10.01
C ASP A 129 17.80 0.90 8.52
N ARG A 130 18.17 2.15 8.23
CA ARG A 130 18.20 2.63 6.83
C ARG A 130 19.12 1.76 5.96
N THR A 131 20.29 1.40 6.48
CA THR A 131 21.27 0.63 5.71
C THR A 131 20.76 -0.77 5.40
N GLN A 132 20.17 -1.41 6.40
CA GLN A 132 19.61 -2.75 6.22
C GLN A 132 18.44 -2.74 5.25
N LEU A 133 17.58 -1.75 5.34
CA LEU A 133 16.43 -1.63 4.44
C LEU A 133 16.90 -1.38 3.00
N THR A 134 17.88 -0.50 2.83
CA THR A 134 18.44 -0.20 1.51
C THR A 134 19.06 -1.45 0.88
N ALA A 135 19.81 -2.21 1.69
CA ALA A 135 20.42 -3.45 1.20
C ALA A 135 19.36 -4.48 0.80
N LEU A 136 18.31 -4.59 1.59
CA LEU A 136 17.21 -5.52 1.31
C LEU A 136 16.55 -5.21 -0.03
N VAL A 137 16.25 -3.94 -0.25
CA VAL A 137 15.62 -3.49 -1.50
C VAL A 137 16.54 -3.76 -2.69
N LYS A 138 17.83 -3.46 -2.52
CA LYS A 138 18.80 -3.70 -3.58
C LYS A 138 18.91 -5.18 -3.93
N GLN A 139 18.91 -6.05 -2.94
CA GLN A 139 18.94 -7.49 -3.18
C GLN A 139 17.69 -7.95 -3.93
N ALA A 140 16.53 -7.46 -3.54
CA ALA A 140 15.28 -7.82 -4.19
C ALA A 140 15.27 -7.36 -5.66
N SER A 141 15.75 -6.16 -5.90
CA SER A 141 15.84 -5.61 -7.25
C SER A 141 16.77 -6.44 -8.14
N ASN A 142 17.92 -6.85 -7.60
CA ASN A 142 18.88 -7.66 -8.36
C ASN A 142 18.31 -9.03 -8.69
N SER A 143 17.51 -9.60 -7.80
CA SER A 143 16.91 -10.90 -8.04
C SER A 143 15.92 -10.86 -9.21
N GLU A 144 15.21 -9.74 -9.35
CA GLU A 144 14.27 -9.60 -10.46
C GLU A 144 14.98 -9.39 -11.80
N ALA A 145 16.19 -8.88 -11.77
CA ALA A 145 16.93 -8.63 -13.00
C ALA A 145 17.47 -9.93 -13.61
N GLN A 146 17.42 -11.03 -12.88
CA GLN A 146 17.85 -12.32 -13.34
C GLN A 146 16.68 -13.15 -13.84
#